data_9b4022f01bc5a77da8a088243235fe33
#
_entry.id   9b4022f01bc5a77da8a088243235fe33
#
_cell.length_a   1.000
_cell.length_b   1.000
_cell.length_c   1.000
_cell.angle_alpha   90.00
_cell.angle_beta   90.00
_cell.angle_gamma   90.00
#
_symmetry.space_group_name_H-M   'P 1'
#
loop_
_entity.id
_entity.type
_entity.pdbx_description
1 polymer ?
#
loop_
_entity_poly.entity_id
_entity_poly.type
_entity_poly.pdbx_seq_one_letter_code
_entity_poly.pdbx_strand_id
1 'polypeptide(L)'
;MYGFGGAIPPYTNRGSHCFALNGDIFNPRVNGINEVIECYKRAINNCKLYGPTNFAEIINEINQNIGSEQVNQNHQKFHILVIITDGVISDMNKTIDEIVRGSELPMAIVIVGVGDADFESMETLDGDDEALYSQAYRKYMAADIVQFVPFNDFKHNPHLLAKETLNE
;
A
#
# COMPACT_ATOMS: atom_id res chain seq x y z
N MET A 1 6.20 6.75 6.04
CA MET A 1 6.67 5.44 5.54
C MET A 1 6.28 4.37 6.54
N TYR A 2 5.55 3.35 6.09
CA TYR A 2 5.01 2.30 6.95
C TYR A 2 5.54 0.94 6.54
N GLY A 3 5.48 -0.02 7.47
CA GLY A 3 5.73 -1.43 7.23
C GLY A 3 4.54 -2.27 7.67
N PHE A 4 4.45 -3.47 7.14
CA PHE A 4 3.46 -4.48 7.50
C PHE A 4 4.14 -5.84 7.68
N GLY A 5 3.45 -6.79 8.32
CA GLY A 5 3.98 -8.13 8.53
C GLY A 5 5.27 -8.15 9.35
N GLY A 6 5.38 -7.31 10.37
CA GLY A 6 6.58 -7.23 11.19
C GLY A 6 6.39 -6.58 12.54
N ALA A 7 7.44 -6.53 13.32
CA ALA A 7 7.48 -5.82 14.59
C ALA A 7 8.81 -5.10 14.75
N ILE A 8 8.76 -3.82 15.12
CA ILE A 8 9.92 -2.99 15.43
C ILE A 8 9.97 -2.73 16.94
N PRO A 9 11.16 -2.75 17.58
CA PRO A 9 11.31 -2.30 18.96
C PRO A 9 10.71 -0.90 19.19
N PRO A 10 10.06 -0.63 20.33
CA PRO A 10 9.93 -1.52 21.49
C PRO A 10 8.77 -2.53 21.42
N TYR A 11 7.98 -2.55 20.35
CA TYR A 11 6.74 -3.33 20.22
C TYR A 11 6.97 -4.75 19.67
N THR A 12 7.94 -5.46 20.21
CA THR A 12 8.42 -6.73 19.64
C THR A 12 7.57 -7.96 19.92
N ASN A 13 6.47 -7.84 20.68
CA ASN A 13 5.72 -9.00 21.16
C ASN A 13 4.55 -9.42 20.27
N ARG A 14 4.20 -8.62 19.27
CA ARG A 14 3.17 -8.92 18.28
C ARG A 14 3.59 -8.40 16.92
N GLY A 15 3.34 -9.18 15.87
CA GLY A 15 3.39 -8.68 14.51
C GLY A 15 2.32 -7.60 14.32
N SER A 16 2.65 -6.56 13.59
CA SER A 16 1.74 -5.49 13.18
C SER A 16 1.70 -5.43 11.67
N HIS A 17 0.56 -5.04 11.12
CA HIS A 17 0.38 -4.81 9.69
C HIS A 17 0.28 -3.32 9.36
N CYS A 18 0.52 -2.44 10.35
CA CYS A 18 0.72 -1.01 10.14
C CYS A 18 1.61 -0.46 11.25
N PHE A 19 2.87 -0.14 10.93
CA PHE A 19 3.81 0.47 11.86
C PHE A 19 4.76 1.43 11.13
N ALA A 20 5.15 2.51 11.80
CA ALA A 20 6.09 3.46 11.23
C ALA A 20 7.50 2.86 11.15
N LEU A 21 8.12 2.86 9.96
CA LEU A 21 9.46 2.30 9.76
C LEU A 21 10.56 3.11 10.45
N ASN A 22 10.32 4.39 10.73
CA ASN A 22 11.21 5.22 11.54
C ASN A 22 11.05 5.02 13.06
N GLY A 23 10.07 4.19 13.48
CA GLY A 23 9.75 3.92 14.88
C GLY A 23 8.84 4.97 15.55
N ASP A 24 8.47 6.03 14.86
CA ASP A 24 7.59 7.10 15.36
C ASP A 24 6.25 7.08 14.61
N ILE A 25 5.25 6.45 15.20
CA ILE A 25 3.90 6.35 14.60
C ILE A 25 3.19 7.71 14.54
N PHE A 26 3.54 8.66 15.38
CA PHE A 26 2.97 10.00 15.39
C PHE A 26 3.58 10.89 14.30
N ASN A 27 4.79 10.57 13.84
CA ASN A 27 5.46 11.25 12.73
C ASN A 27 6.19 10.25 11.83
N PRO A 28 5.46 9.46 11.01
CA PRO A 28 6.05 8.42 10.15
C PRO A 28 6.71 8.99 8.88
N ARG A 29 6.90 10.30 8.82
CA ARG A 29 7.41 11.01 7.64
C ARG A 29 8.91 10.82 7.48
N VAL A 30 9.34 10.76 6.23
CA VAL A 30 10.74 10.80 5.78
C VAL A 30 10.83 11.73 4.58
N ASN A 31 11.99 12.38 4.35
CA ASN A 31 12.14 13.40 3.35
C ASN A 31 13.04 12.94 2.20
N GLY A 32 12.44 12.77 1.04
CA GLY A 32 13.15 12.38 -0.18
C GLY A 32 13.65 10.95 -0.18
N ILE A 33 14.09 10.51 -1.35
CA ILE A 33 14.42 9.10 -1.60
C ILE A 33 15.60 8.59 -0.77
N ASN A 34 16.58 9.44 -0.48
CA ASN A 34 17.75 9.03 0.30
C ASN A 34 17.35 8.65 1.75
N GLU A 35 16.47 9.45 2.36
CA GLU A 35 15.99 9.15 3.72
C GLU A 35 15.06 7.92 3.73
N VAL A 36 14.25 7.71 2.67
CA VAL A 36 13.47 6.47 2.47
C VAL A 36 14.39 5.26 2.50
N ILE A 37 15.47 5.26 1.71
CA ILE A 37 16.43 4.15 1.62
C ILE A 37 17.12 3.91 2.97
N GLU A 38 17.58 4.96 3.64
CA GLU A 38 18.24 4.84 4.94
C GLU A 38 17.28 4.35 6.05
N CYS A 39 16.04 4.83 6.03
CA CYS A 39 14.99 4.39 6.95
C CYS A 39 14.70 2.89 6.74
N TYR A 40 14.53 2.45 5.50
CA TYR A 40 14.32 1.05 5.16
C TYR A 40 15.47 0.16 5.64
N LYS A 41 16.73 0.52 5.33
CA LYS A 41 17.92 -0.23 5.75
C LYS A 41 18.01 -0.37 7.26
N ARG A 42 17.69 0.68 8.02
CA ARG A 42 17.64 0.63 9.47
C ARG A 42 16.53 -0.27 9.99
N ALA A 43 15.34 -0.15 9.39
CA ALA A 43 14.18 -0.90 9.80
C ALA A 43 14.37 -2.41 9.60
N ILE A 44 14.86 -2.86 8.44
CA ILE A 44 15.03 -4.29 8.16
C ILE A 44 16.04 -4.97 9.07
N ASN A 45 17.05 -4.25 9.57
CA ASN A 45 18.02 -4.78 10.51
C ASN A 45 17.47 -4.93 11.95
N ASN A 46 16.37 -4.25 12.26
CA ASN A 46 15.76 -4.23 13.59
C ASN A 46 14.34 -4.83 13.61
N CYS A 47 13.76 -5.08 12.47
CA CYS A 47 12.42 -5.64 12.35
C CYS A 47 12.46 -7.16 12.45
N LYS A 48 11.58 -7.73 13.28
CA LYS A 48 11.28 -9.15 13.23
C LYS A 48 10.09 -9.36 12.31
N LEU A 49 10.30 -10.14 11.24
CA LEU A 49 9.26 -10.44 10.28
C LEU A 49 8.22 -11.40 10.87
N TYR A 50 6.95 -11.15 10.58
CA TYR A 50 5.82 -11.98 10.94
C TYR A 50 4.87 -12.09 9.74
N GLY A 51 4.38 -13.30 9.46
CA GLY A 51 3.21 -13.47 8.61
C GLY A 51 1.91 -13.23 9.41
N PRO A 52 0.77 -13.13 8.74
CA PRO A 52 0.57 -13.15 7.29
C PRO A 52 0.88 -11.81 6.59
N THR A 53 0.73 -11.76 5.26
CA THR A 53 0.80 -10.51 4.48
C THR A 53 -0.59 -9.88 4.42
N ASN A 54 -0.80 -8.77 5.12
CA ASN A 54 -2.08 -8.07 5.20
C ASN A 54 -1.92 -6.60 4.79
N PHE A 55 -2.84 -6.10 3.96
CA PHE A 55 -2.84 -4.72 3.45
C PHE A 55 -3.93 -3.85 4.06
N ALA A 56 -5.02 -4.44 4.53
CA ALA A 56 -6.18 -3.68 4.99
C ALA A 56 -5.84 -2.66 6.08
N GLU A 57 -4.96 -3.00 7.04
CA GLU A 57 -4.61 -2.09 8.13
C GLU A 57 -3.87 -0.83 7.62
N ILE A 58 -2.94 -0.99 6.66
CA ILE A 58 -2.24 0.16 6.05
C ILE A 58 -3.19 1.02 5.24
N ILE A 59 -4.01 0.40 4.37
CA ILE A 59 -4.95 1.15 3.55
C ILE A 59 -5.96 1.89 4.43
N ASN A 60 -6.45 1.25 5.50
CA ASN A 60 -7.32 1.90 6.49
C ASN A 60 -6.66 3.12 7.14
N GLU A 61 -5.39 3.02 7.57
CA GLU A 61 -4.64 4.13 8.15
C GLU A 61 -4.53 5.30 7.18
N ILE A 62 -4.20 5.03 5.91
CA ILE A 62 -4.11 6.04 4.87
C ILE A 62 -5.48 6.67 4.57
N ASN A 63 -6.53 5.86 4.46
CA ASN A 63 -7.90 6.34 4.28
C ASN A 63 -8.35 7.29 5.40
N GLN A 64 -8.03 6.96 6.66
CA GLN A 64 -8.34 7.81 7.80
C GLN A 64 -7.56 9.13 7.76
N ASN A 65 -6.27 9.08 7.42
CA ASN A 65 -5.42 10.25 7.31
C ASN A 65 -5.94 11.20 6.22
N ILE A 66 -6.24 10.69 5.02
CA ILE A 66 -6.78 11.47 3.91
C ILE A 66 -8.15 12.05 4.26
N GLY A 67 -9.04 11.22 4.82
CA GLY A 67 -10.39 11.64 5.21
C GLY A 67 -10.42 12.72 6.30
N SER A 68 -9.36 12.85 7.09
CA SER A 68 -9.22 13.90 8.12
C SER A 68 -8.65 15.22 7.56
N GLU A 69 -8.11 15.23 6.34
CA GLU A 69 -7.52 16.42 5.73
C GLU A 69 -8.61 17.40 5.25
N GLN A 70 -8.41 18.68 5.54
CA GLN A 70 -9.28 19.75 5.03
C GLN A 70 -8.83 20.17 3.63
N VAL A 71 -9.36 19.51 2.60
CA VAL A 71 -9.13 19.85 1.20
C VAL A 71 -10.34 20.59 0.62
N ASN A 72 -10.09 21.48 -0.34
CA ASN A 72 -11.12 22.24 -1.06
C ASN A 72 -10.63 22.61 -2.45
N GLN A 73 -11.46 23.26 -3.28
CA GLN A 73 -11.12 23.63 -4.66
C GLN A 73 -9.84 24.49 -4.79
N ASN A 74 -9.53 25.29 -3.77
CA ASN A 74 -8.33 26.15 -3.77
C ASN A 74 -7.13 25.50 -3.08
N HIS A 75 -7.34 24.37 -2.40
CA HIS A 75 -6.29 23.62 -1.72
C HIS A 75 -6.51 22.12 -1.97
N GLN A 76 -6.03 21.66 -3.11
CA GLN A 76 -6.17 20.29 -3.55
C GLN A 76 -4.92 19.50 -3.18
N LYS A 77 -5.12 18.23 -2.80
CA LYS A 77 -4.07 17.28 -2.48
C LYS A 77 -4.48 15.91 -3.00
N PHE A 78 -3.57 15.23 -3.67
CA PHE A 78 -3.74 13.86 -4.13
C PHE A 78 -2.69 12.97 -3.48
N HIS A 79 -3.06 11.78 -3.07
CA HIS A 79 -2.20 10.84 -2.38
C HIS A 79 -1.91 9.64 -3.24
N ILE A 80 -0.66 9.18 -3.26
CA ILE A 80 -0.27 7.94 -3.91
C ILE A 80 0.27 7.01 -2.83
N LEU A 81 -0.41 5.90 -2.60
CA LEU A 81 0.06 4.83 -1.73
C LEU A 81 0.82 3.79 -2.58
N VAL A 82 2.12 3.68 -2.37
CA VAL A 82 2.92 2.63 -3.01
C VAL A 82 3.14 1.49 -2.02
N ILE A 83 2.68 0.29 -2.37
CA ILE A 83 2.87 -0.94 -1.61
C ILE A 83 3.90 -1.81 -2.35
N ILE A 84 5.02 -2.14 -1.70
CA ILE A 84 6.01 -3.06 -2.25
C ILE A 84 5.90 -4.37 -1.46
N THR A 85 5.64 -5.46 -2.15
CA THR A 85 5.39 -6.77 -1.54
C THR A 85 6.07 -7.90 -2.31
N ASP A 86 6.47 -8.94 -1.58
CA ASP A 86 7.05 -10.18 -2.15
C ASP A 86 6.18 -11.42 -1.84
N GLY A 87 4.97 -11.21 -1.35
CA GLY A 87 4.11 -12.28 -0.88
C GLY A 87 2.64 -12.17 -1.31
N VAL A 88 1.97 -13.31 -1.16
CA VAL A 88 0.52 -13.43 -1.42
C VAL A 88 -0.27 -12.77 -0.30
N ILE A 89 -1.26 -11.96 -0.67
CA ILE A 89 -2.15 -11.30 0.29
C ILE A 89 -3.02 -12.32 1.04
N SER A 90 -3.20 -12.13 2.34
CA SER A 90 -3.95 -13.04 3.20
C SER A 90 -5.30 -12.46 3.67
N ASP A 91 -5.51 -11.16 3.54
CA ASP A 91 -6.72 -10.46 4.00
C ASP A 91 -7.54 -9.84 2.87
N MET A 92 -7.62 -10.53 1.71
CA MET A 92 -8.22 -10.08 0.45
C MET A 92 -9.54 -9.33 0.65
N ASN A 93 -10.53 -9.94 1.32
CA ASN A 93 -11.85 -9.33 1.50
C ASN A 93 -11.78 -8.00 2.27
N LYS A 94 -10.95 -7.92 3.31
CA LYS A 94 -10.77 -6.68 4.07
C LYS A 94 -10.03 -5.61 3.26
N THR A 95 -9.08 -6.04 2.45
CA THR A 95 -8.35 -5.16 1.53
C THR A 95 -9.29 -4.57 0.50
N ILE A 96 -10.16 -5.39 -0.12
CA ILE A 96 -11.21 -4.92 -1.04
C ILE A 96 -12.13 -3.90 -0.34
N ASP A 97 -12.56 -4.17 0.90
CA ASP A 97 -13.40 -3.23 1.65
C ASP A 97 -12.70 -1.86 1.80
N GLU A 98 -11.40 -1.86 2.12
CA GLU A 98 -10.65 -0.61 2.28
C GLU A 98 -10.35 0.09 0.94
N ILE A 99 -10.11 -0.64 -0.14
CA ILE A 99 -9.97 -0.07 -1.49
C ILE A 99 -11.27 0.58 -1.92
N VAL A 100 -12.41 -0.10 -1.76
CA VAL A 100 -13.74 0.44 -2.10
C VAL A 100 -14.04 1.71 -1.30
N ARG A 101 -13.62 1.78 -0.04
CA ARG A 101 -13.72 3.00 0.77
C ARG A 101 -12.78 4.09 0.25
N GLY A 102 -11.55 3.74 -0.06
CA GLY A 102 -10.53 4.65 -0.58
C GLY A 102 -10.86 5.22 -1.96
N SER A 103 -11.64 4.50 -2.77
CA SER A 103 -12.03 4.95 -4.11
C SER A 103 -12.90 6.22 -4.13
N GLU A 104 -13.41 6.65 -2.98
CA GLU A 104 -14.12 7.91 -2.81
C GLU A 104 -13.20 9.06 -2.35
N LEU A 105 -11.91 8.79 -2.15
CA LEU A 105 -10.91 9.73 -1.67
C LEU A 105 -9.94 10.13 -2.80
N PRO A 106 -9.27 11.29 -2.71
CA PRO A 106 -8.29 11.72 -3.71
C PRO A 106 -6.99 10.93 -3.57
N MET A 107 -7.01 9.65 -3.95
CA MET A 107 -5.86 8.76 -3.85
C MET A 107 -5.79 7.75 -4.99
N ALA A 108 -4.58 7.23 -5.20
CA ALA A 108 -4.31 6.03 -5.98
C ALA A 108 -3.43 5.07 -5.18
N ILE A 109 -3.50 3.79 -5.49
CA ILE A 109 -2.71 2.71 -4.88
C ILE A 109 -1.91 2.04 -5.98
N VAL A 110 -0.58 2.00 -5.84
CA VAL A 110 0.31 1.26 -6.72
C VAL A 110 0.86 0.07 -5.94
N ILE A 111 0.58 -1.14 -6.39
CA ILE A 111 1.11 -2.37 -5.81
C ILE A 111 2.26 -2.87 -6.69
N VAL A 112 3.46 -2.93 -6.13
CA VAL A 112 4.64 -3.44 -6.83
C VAL A 112 4.99 -4.81 -6.28
N GLY A 113 4.77 -5.86 -7.09
CA GLY A 113 5.14 -7.22 -6.77
C GLY A 113 6.62 -7.46 -7.08
N VAL A 114 7.42 -7.80 -6.05
CA VAL A 114 8.85 -8.12 -6.20
C VAL A 114 9.09 -9.60 -5.93
N GLY A 115 10.03 -10.21 -6.65
CA GLY A 115 10.29 -11.65 -6.53
C GLY A 115 9.41 -12.51 -7.43
N ASP A 116 9.30 -13.79 -7.09
CA ASP A 116 8.69 -14.82 -7.95
C ASP A 116 7.44 -15.45 -7.29
N ALA A 117 6.75 -14.70 -6.42
CA ALA A 117 5.49 -15.15 -5.82
C ALA A 117 4.35 -15.20 -6.85
N ASP A 118 3.30 -15.93 -6.52
CA ASP A 118 2.04 -15.89 -7.27
C ASP A 118 1.29 -14.61 -6.94
N PHE A 119 1.09 -13.75 -7.93
CA PHE A 119 0.42 -12.45 -7.79
C PHE A 119 -1.00 -12.41 -8.36
N GLU A 120 -1.63 -13.54 -8.69
CA GLU A 120 -3.00 -13.59 -9.22
C GLU A 120 -4.00 -12.79 -8.35
N SER A 121 -3.82 -12.82 -7.03
CA SER A 121 -4.66 -12.03 -6.11
C SER A 121 -4.41 -10.52 -6.21
N MET A 122 -3.22 -10.08 -6.65
CA MET A 122 -2.91 -8.66 -6.87
C MET A 122 -3.50 -8.18 -8.20
N GLU A 123 -3.49 -9.02 -9.24
CA GLU A 123 -4.18 -8.76 -10.50
C GLU A 123 -5.69 -8.62 -10.27
N THR A 124 -6.26 -9.41 -9.36
CA THR A 124 -7.66 -9.24 -8.96
C THR A 124 -7.93 -7.90 -8.28
N LEU A 125 -6.97 -7.36 -7.50
CA LEU A 125 -7.12 -6.04 -6.86
C LEU A 125 -6.98 -4.87 -7.83
N ASP A 126 -6.31 -5.07 -8.95
CA ASP A 126 -6.14 -4.08 -10.02
C ASP A 126 -7.48 -3.65 -10.61
N GLY A 127 -8.45 -4.56 -10.64
CA GLY A 127 -9.83 -4.22 -10.98
C GLY A 127 -10.12 -3.99 -12.46
N ASP A 128 -9.12 -4.14 -13.33
CA ASP A 128 -9.22 -3.94 -14.78
C ASP A 128 -10.31 -4.78 -15.45
N ASP A 129 -10.44 -6.05 -15.02
CA ASP A 129 -11.41 -6.98 -15.58
C ASP A 129 -12.80 -6.85 -14.96
N GLU A 130 -12.88 -6.59 -13.65
CA GLU A 130 -14.12 -6.49 -12.90
C GLU A 130 -14.00 -5.51 -11.72
N ALA A 131 -14.94 -4.57 -11.64
CA ALA A 131 -14.98 -3.59 -10.55
C ALA A 131 -15.10 -4.27 -9.18
N LEU A 132 -14.26 -3.88 -8.23
CA LEU A 132 -14.23 -4.44 -6.89
C LEU A 132 -15.53 -4.15 -6.13
N TYR A 133 -16.09 -5.18 -5.50
CA TYR A 133 -17.31 -5.10 -4.69
C TYR A 133 -17.02 -5.39 -3.23
N SER A 134 -17.32 -4.42 -2.36
CA SER A 134 -17.23 -4.61 -0.92
C SER A 134 -18.47 -5.30 -0.34
N GLN A 135 -18.27 -6.43 0.28
CA GLN A 135 -19.32 -7.14 1.02
C GLN A 135 -19.74 -6.38 2.28
N ALA A 136 -18.80 -5.75 2.96
CA ALA A 136 -19.05 -5.02 4.19
C ALA A 136 -19.86 -3.74 3.94
N TYR A 137 -19.51 -2.99 2.89
CA TYR A 137 -20.20 -1.74 2.53
C TYR A 137 -21.35 -1.93 1.54
N ARG A 138 -21.48 -3.13 0.93
CA ARG A 138 -22.50 -3.49 -0.07
C ARG A 138 -22.52 -2.53 -1.26
N LYS A 139 -21.35 -2.15 -1.76
CA LYS A 139 -21.18 -1.26 -2.90
C LYS A 139 -19.95 -1.61 -3.72
N TYR A 140 -19.97 -1.21 -4.98
CA TYR A 140 -18.79 -1.23 -5.84
C TYR A 140 -17.85 -0.06 -5.55
N MET A 141 -16.59 -0.16 -5.95
CA MET A 141 -15.67 0.97 -5.98
C MET A 141 -16.22 2.10 -6.84
N ALA A 142 -15.97 3.34 -6.45
CA ALA A 142 -16.46 4.53 -7.15
C ALA A 142 -15.62 4.86 -8.38
N ALA A 143 -14.35 4.52 -8.35
CA ALA A 143 -13.38 4.63 -9.43
C ALA A 143 -12.33 3.53 -9.25
N ASP A 144 -11.69 3.12 -10.34
CA ASP A 144 -10.46 2.34 -10.25
C ASP A 144 -9.35 3.24 -9.71
N ILE A 145 -8.70 2.76 -8.67
CA ILE A 145 -7.62 3.49 -7.97
C ILE A 145 -6.40 2.61 -7.73
N VAL A 146 -6.42 1.36 -8.20
CA VAL A 146 -5.34 0.39 -7.96
C VAL A 146 -4.63 0.07 -9.27
N GLN A 147 -3.31 0.14 -9.25
CA GLN A 147 -2.46 -0.35 -10.32
C GLN A 147 -1.51 -1.42 -9.76
N PHE A 148 -1.51 -2.60 -10.33
CA PHE A 148 -0.55 -3.65 -10.02
C PHE A 148 0.57 -3.72 -11.06
N VAL A 149 1.82 -3.81 -10.58
CA VAL A 149 3.01 -3.87 -11.43
C VAL A 149 3.91 -5.02 -10.99
N PRO A 150 4.03 -6.11 -11.77
CA PRO A 150 4.99 -7.18 -11.53
C PRO A 150 6.40 -6.69 -11.90
N PHE A 151 7.20 -6.33 -10.89
CA PHE A 151 8.52 -5.72 -11.09
C PHE A 151 9.45 -6.54 -11.99
N ASN A 152 9.40 -7.87 -11.89
CA ASN A 152 10.29 -8.74 -12.67
C ASN A 152 10.12 -8.59 -14.18
N ASP A 153 8.92 -8.27 -14.66
CA ASP A 153 8.60 -8.13 -16.08
C ASP A 153 9.21 -6.84 -16.67
N PHE A 154 9.42 -5.84 -15.81
CA PHE A 154 9.86 -4.50 -16.21
C PHE A 154 11.25 -4.12 -15.70
N LYS A 155 11.90 -4.92 -14.83
CA LYS A 155 13.16 -4.59 -14.14
C LYS A 155 14.33 -4.21 -15.06
N HIS A 156 14.30 -4.67 -16.31
CA HIS A 156 15.34 -4.36 -17.31
C HIS A 156 15.00 -3.15 -18.19
N ASN A 157 13.80 -2.54 -18.02
CA ASN A 157 13.36 -1.40 -18.78
C ASN A 157 12.70 -0.35 -17.86
N PRO A 158 13.49 0.56 -17.24
CA PRO A 158 12.96 1.56 -16.30
C PRO A 158 11.91 2.49 -16.91
N HIS A 159 11.99 2.77 -18.22
CA HIS A 159 10.99 3.60 -18.90
C HIS A 159 9.64 2.89 -19.02
N LEU A 160 9.67 1.59 -19.32
CA LEU A 160 8.46 0.80 -19.39
C LEU A 160 7.86 0.59 -17.99
N LEU A 161 8.71 0.32 -16.99
CA LEU A 161 8.28 0.25 -15.58
C LEU A 161 7.55 1.53 -15.16
N ALA A 162 8.15 2.71 -15.45
CA ALA A 162 7.53 3.98 -15.11
C ALA A 162 6.21 4.20 -15.86
N LYS A 163 6.13 3.79 -17.14
CA LYS A 163 4.92 3.88 -17.93
C LYS A 163 3.80 3.02 -17.33
N GLU A 164 4.06 1.75 -17.05
CA GLU A 164 3.05 0.85 -16.47
C GLU A 164 2.64 1.27 -15.05
N THR A 165 3.55 1.83 -14.26
CA THR A 165 3.24 2.36 -12.92
C THR A 165 2.31 3.58 -12.96
N LEU A 166 2.27 4.31 -14.08
CA LEU A 166 1.52 5.58 -14.23
C LEU A 166 0.43 5.47 -15.32
N ASN A 167 -0.01 4.27 -15.64
CA ASN A 167 -0.91 4.03 -16.77
C ASN A 167 -2.38 4.32 -16.44
N GLU A 168 -2.73 4.43 -15.13
CA GLU A 168 -4.03 4.77 -14.57
C GLU A 168 -4.18 6.28 -14.28
#